data_2d82198cc35f08d21f115db53ccb759e
#
_entry.id   2d82198cc35f08d21f115db53ccb759e
#
_cell.length_a   1.000
_cell.length_b   1.000
_cell.length_c   1.000
_cell.angle_alpha   90.00
_cell.angle_beta   90.00
_cell.angle_gamma   90.00
#
_symmetry.space_group_name_H-M   'P 1'
#
loop_
_entity.id
_entity.type
_entity.pdbx_description
1 polymer ?
#
loop_
_entity_poly.entity_id
_entity_poly.type
_entity_poly.pdbx_seq_one_letter_code
_entity_poly.pdbx_strand_id
1 'polypeptide(L)'
;MPSLLEIFGEQESYRLPDAIMAALLAGDREKIAAVAELFAENSLRDYFQSDAGDRSKLKQDFTPDCICDLVAKLMKPGTVLDMCAGTGSLTEAAVKHEKRDFFMQEFSTRTIPFALLNAAIQNQGGVVQEADCLRGTVAKQWEVTPGERFSSVVETDISEAGKFDNVIMNPPYSMAFPDTKEHAFSGICCPASKADFGFVMQGLAHLKEGGRLIAILPHGVLFRGNSEKDFRKYLIEQGLISGVIGLPDKLFLNTGIPVFIFILEKGSKDTLFIDASKDFKKGTKQNDMLPEHIERVIAAFRARKSWERYAELVTPDKMAENDYNLNIPRYVDTHVPEPLPDMETLLKELQDIEAEEAGVRKELAGMMRDLCGGDKDMAVVKKHIEILEADGQRRLAL
;
A
#
# COMPACT_ATOMS: atom_id res chain seq x y z
N MET A 1 -15.53 -30.62 6.71
CA MET A 1 -14.33 -30.45 7.54
C MET A 1 -14.72 -29.66 8.78
N PRO A 2 -14.15 -29.94 9.95
CA PRO A 2 -14.43 -29.16 11.15
C PRO A 2 -13.97 -27.71 10.96
N SER A 3 -14.69 -26.77 11.59
CA SER A 3 -14.26 -25.36 11.63
C SER A 3 -13.07 -25.20 12.58
N LEU A 4 -12.39 -24.03 12.49
CA LEU A 4 -11.29 -23.73 13.43
C LEU A 4 -11.77 -23.74 14.89
N LEU A 5 -12.98 -23.26 15.16
CA LEU A 5 -13.61 -23.30 16.49
C LEU A 5 -13.76 -24.73 16.99
N GLU A 6 -14.27 -25.65 16.15
CA GLU A 6 -14.44 -27.06 16.50
C GLU A 6 -13.11 -27.76 16.76
N ILE A 7 -12.05 -27.47 15.96
CA ILE A 7 -10.71 -28.06 16.17
C ILE A 7 -10.15 -27.68 17.55
N PHE A 8 -10.35 -26.44 17.97
CA PHE A 8 -9.86 -25.99 19.27
C PHE A 8 -10.85 -26.19 20.42
N GLY A 9 -12.09 -26.67 20.15
CA GLY A 9 -13.12 -26.92 21.15
C GLY A 9 -13.76 -25.66 21.71
N GLU A 10 -13.72 -24.56 20.94
CA GLU A 10 -14.27 -23.27 21.32
C GLU A 10 -15.62 -23.01 20.64
N GLN A 11 -16.45 -22.19 21.29
CA GLN A 11 -17.76 -21.78 20.75
C GLN A 11 -17.71 -20.34 20.20
N GLU A 12 -16.72 -19.56 20.62
CA GLU A 12 -16.63 -18.14 20.32
C GLU A 12 -15.23 -17.76 19.83
N SER A 13 -15.17 -17.02 18.73
CA SER A 13 -13.92 -16.66 18.05
C SER A 13 -12.97 -15.81 18.91
N TYR A 14 -13.45 -15.07 19.90
CA TYR A 14 -12.60 -14.29 20.77
C TYR A 14 -11.71 -15.15 21.70
N ARG A 15 -12.02 -16.44 21.91
CA ARG A 15 -11.24 -17.39 22.71
C ARG A 15 -10.18 -18.14 21.90
N LEU A 16 -10.30 -18.13 20.57
CA LEU A 16 -9.37 -18.84 19.69
C LEU A 16 -7.90 -18.49 19.93
N PRO A 17 -7.49 -17.22 20.10
CA PRO A 17 -6.09 -16.89 20.34
C PRO A 17 -5.48 -17.64 21.53
N ASP A 18 -6.19 -17.69 22.66
CA ASP A 18 -5.72 -18.36 23.87
C ASP A 18 -5.68 -19.88 23.68
N ALA A 19 -6.69 -20.47 23.03
CA ALA A 19 -6.76 -21.90 22.77
C ALA A 19 -5.66 -22.34 21.76
N ILE A 20 -5.38 -21.54 20.73
CA ILE A 20 -4.28 -21.76 19.78
C ILE A 20 -2.94 -21.72 20.52
N MET A 21 -2.70 -20.67 21.34
CA MET A 21 -1.45 -20.53 22.09
C MET A 21 -1.24 -21.72 23.03
N ALA A 22 -2.28 -22.14 23.77
CA ALA A 22 -2.21 -23.29 24.66
C ALA A 22 -1.86 -24.59 23.92
N ALA A 23 -2.45 -24.82 22.74
CA ALA A 23 -2.19 -26.00 21.91
C ALA A 23 -0.74 -25.99 21.36
N LEU A 24 -0.25 -24.84 20.92
CA LEU A 24 1.13 -24.68 20.41
C LEU A 24 2.15 -24.96 21.50
N LEU A 25 1.99 -24.37 22.69
CA LEU A 25 2.90 -24.56 23.82
C LEU A 25 2.85 -25.99 24.41
N ALA A 26 1.68 -26.64 24.32
CA ALA A 26 1.54 -28.06 24.69
C ALA A 26 2.08 -29.04 23.65
N GLY A 27 2.43 -28.57 22.45
CA GLY A 27 2.88 -29.41 21.35
C GLY A 27 1.76 -30.32 20.79
N ASP A 28 0.50 -29.87 20.80
CA ASP A 28 -0.68 -30.63 20.35
C ASP A 28 -0.66 -30.81 18.82
N ARG A 29 0.07 -31.85 18.38
CA ARG A 29 0.28 -32.13 16.95
C ARG A 29 -0.99 -32.55 16.23
N GLU A 30 -2.01 -33.07 16.93
CA GLU A 30 -3.28 -33.46 16.31
C GLU A 30 -4.06 -32.23 15.87
N LYS A 31 -4.18 -31.22 16.75
CA LYS A 31 -4.81 -29.94 16.40
C LYS A 31 -4.06 -29.20 15.31
N ILE A 32 -2.70 -29.14 15.40
CA ILE A 32 -1.88 -28.49 14.38
C ILE A 32 -2.07 -29.17 13.01
N ALA A 33 -2.14 -30.51 12.94
CA ALA A 33 -2.40 -31.26 11.73
C ALA A 33 -3.79 -30.98 11.16
N ALA A 34 -4.83 -30.97 12.02
CA ALA A 34 -6.21 -30.66 11.61
C ALA A 34 -6.32 -29.24 11.02
N VAL A 35 -5.60 -28.26 11.59
CA VAL A 35 -5.53 -26.91 11.03
C VAL A 35 -4.80 -26.90 9.69
N ALA A 36 -3.68 -27.61 9.57
CA ALA A 36 -2.93 -27.69 8.31
C ALA A 36 -3.79 -28.31 7.18
N GLU A 37 -4.64 -29.29 7.49
CA GLU A 37 -5.58 -29.87 6.54
C GLU A 37 -6.72 -28.92 6.17
N LEU A 38 -7.28 -28.18 7.16
CA LEU A 38 -8.33 -27.20 6.94
C LEU A 38 -7.89 -26.06 6.03
N PHE A 39 -6.63 -25.63 6.14
CA PHE A 39 -6.06 -24.51 5.38
C PHE A 39 -5.13 -24.96 4.24
N ALA A 40 -5.17 -26.21 3.80
CA ALA A 40 -4.37 -26.70 2.66
C ALA A 40 -4.66 -25.91 1.36
N GLU A 41 -5.89 -25.47 1.16
CA GLU A 41 -6.35 -24.71 -0.01
C GLU A 41 -6.75 -23.25 0.32
N ASN A 42 -6.81 -22.89 1.61
CA ASN A 42 -7.24 -21.58 2.07
C ASN A 42 -6.15 -20.95 2.95
N SER A 43 -6.20 -19.61 3.12
CA SER A 43 -5.26 -18.91 3.98
C SER A 43 -5.82 -18.76 5.41
N LEU A 44 -5.02 -19.11 6.43
CA LEU A 44 -5.30 -18.82 7.83
C LEU A 44 -5.52 -17.32 8.07
N ARG A 45 -4.83 -16.48 7.31
CA ARG A 45 -5.01 -15.03 7.28
C ARG A 45 -6.43 -14.62 6.92
N ASP A 46 -7.02 -15.24 5.87
CA ASP A 46 -8.38 -14.89 5.39
C ASP A 46 -9.43 -15.23 6.43
N TYR A 47 -9.25 -16.36 7.14
CA TYR A 47 -10.09 -16.68 8.28
C TYR A 47 -9.99 -15.63 9.39
N PHE A 48 -8.78 -15.28 9.82
CA PHE A 48 -8.57 -14.27 10.85
C PHE A 48 -9.13 -12.90 10.44
N GLN A 49 -8.99 -12.53 9.18
CA GLN A 49 -9.51 -11.27 8.64
C GLN A 49 -11.05 -11.22 8.66
N SER A 50 -11.75 -12.34 8.41
CA SER A 50 -13.20 -12.39 8.41
C SER A 50 -13.79 -12.43 9.83
N ASP A 51 -13.20 -13.21 10.74
CA ASP A 51 -13.85 -13.61 11.98
C ASP A 51 -13.21 -13.06 13.26
N ALA A 52 -11.90 -12.82 13.28
CA ALA A 52 -11.17 -12.53 14.52
C ALA A 52 -10.45 -11.16 14.57
N GLY A 53 -10.34 -10.43 13.46
CA GLY A 53 -9.59 -9.17 13.36
C GLY A 53 -10.22 -8.01 14.15
N ASP A 54 -9.47 -7.34 15.03
CA ASP A 54 -9.88 -6.09 15.70
C ASP A 54 -9.59 -4.86 14.82
N ARG A 55 -10.55 -4.56 13.94
CA ARG A 55 -10.45 -3.48 12.95
C ARG A 55 -10.63 -2.09 13.55
N SER A 56 -11.38 -1.98 14.64
CA SER A 56 -11.76 -0.67 15.21
C SER A 56 -10.62 0.00 15.95
N LYS A 57 -9.78 -0.77 16.65
CA LYS A 57 -8.69 -0.25 17.49
C LYS A 57 -7.32 -0.31 16.81
N LEU A 58 -7.02 -1.38 16.08
CA LEU A 58 -5.68 -1.63 15.54
C LEU A 58 -5.54 -1.30 14.06
N LYS A 59 -6.65 -0.95 13.35
CA LYS A 59 -6.65 -0.65 11.90
C LYS A 59 -5.93 -1.74 11.07
N GLN A 60 -6.11 -3.01 11.48
CA GLN A 60 -5.45 -4.15 10.84
C GLN A 60 -6.04 -4.42 9.47
N ASP A 61 -5.27 -4.16 8.43
CA ASP A 61 -5.53 -4.57 7.05
C ASP A 61 -4.44 -5.57 6.63
N PHE A 62 -4.86 -6.80 6.34
CA PHE A 62 -3.92 -7.87 6.00
C PHE A 62 -3.40 -7.73 4.58
N THR A 63 -2.11 -8.01 4.41
CA THR A 63 -1.44 -7.87 3.13
C THR A 63 -1.94 -8.92 2.12
N PRO A 64 -2.43 -8.52 0.94
CA PRO A 64 -2.84 -9.44 -0.12
C PRO A 64 -1.70 -10.32 -0.62
N ASP A 65 -2.02 -11.53 -1.13
CA ASP A 65 -1.01 -12.49 -1.60
C ASP A 65 -0.14 -11.95 -2.72
N CYS A 66 -0.74 -11.20 -3.65
CA CYS A 66 0.01 -10.57 -4.75
C CYS A 66 1.07 -9.58 -4.24
N ILE A 67 0.78 -8.83 -3.17
CA ILE A 67 1.76 -7.93 -2.55
C ILE A 67 2.80 -8.73 -1.75
N CYS A 68 2.39 -9.79 -1.04
CA CYS A 68 3.31 -10.68 -0.33
C CYS A 68 4.32 -11.31 -1.31
N ASP A 69 3.88 -11.81 -2.48
CA ASP A 69 4.74 -12.37 -3.52
C ASP A 69 5.68 -11.30 -4.11
N LEU A 70 5.16 -10.10 -4.40
CA LEU A 70 5.97 -8.99 -4.90
C LEU A 70 7.07 -8.61 -3.90
N VAL A 71 6.74 -8.47 -2.61
CA VAL A 71 7.71 -8.15 -1.55
C VAL A 71 8.75 -9.24 -1.45
N ALA A 72 8.36 -10.52 -1.42
CA ALA A 72 9.27 -11.67 -1.36
C ALA A 72 10.29 -11.67 -2.51
N LYS A 73 9.84 -11.38 -3.75
CA LYS A 73 10.70 -11.30 -4.94
C LYS A 73 11.60 -10.06 -4.98
N LEU A 74 11.24 -9.00 -4.23
CA LEU A 74 12.06 -7.80 -4.08
C LEU A 74 13.14 -7.96 -3.00
N MET A 75 13.04 -8.93 -2.11
CA MET A 75 14.02 -9.15 -1.04
C MET A 75 15.37 -9.61 -1.57
N LYS A 76 16.40 -9.41 -0.74
CA LYS A 76 17.75 -9.99 -0.93
C LYS A 76 17.85 -11.34 -0.24
N PRO A 77 18.82 -12.20 -0.62
CA PRO A 77 19.14 -13.38 0.17
C PRO A 77 19.48 -13.02 1.63
N GLY A 78 19.25 -13.95 2.57
CA GLY A 78 19.62 -13.79 3.97
C GLY A 78 18.43 -13.64 4.94
N THR A 79 18.71 -13.18 6.14
CA THR A 79 17.76 -13.07 7.26
C THR A 79 16.70 -12.01 7.04
N VAL A 80 15.53 -12.18 7.64
CA VAL A 80 14.41 -11.23 7.56
C VAL A 80 13.87 -10.85 8.93
N LEU A 81 13.65 -9.55 9.13
CA LEU A 81 12.81 -9.00 10.20
C LEU A 81 11.50 -8.53 9.57
N ASP A 82 10.39 -9.07 10.05
CA ASP A 82 9.04 -8.61 9.70
C ASP A 82 8.49 -7.78 10.87
N MET A 83 8.46 -6.47 10.69
CA MET A 83 7.93 -5.54 11.67
C MET A 83 6.43 -5.31 11.42
N CYS A 84 5.61 -5.41 12.46
CA CYS A 84 4.14 -5.41 12.36
C CYS A 84 3.61 -6.61 11.56
N ALA A 85 4.11 -7.81 11.93
CA ALA A 85 3.98 -9.05 11.16
C ALA A 85 2.52 -9.51 10.96
N GLY A 86 1.58 -9.08 11.80
CA GLY A 86 0.21 -9.57 11.75
C GLY A 86 0.15 -11.08 11.95
N THR A 87 -0.48 -11.79 11.02
CA THR A 87 -0.52 -13.26 10.99
C THR A 87 0.70 -13.88 10.32
N GLY A 88 1.74 -13.10 9.98
CA GLY A 88 2.97 -13.56 9.37
C GLY A 88 2.91 -13.79 7.85
N SER A 89 1.96 -13.18 7.13
CA SER A 89 1.77 -13.43 5.69
C SER A 89 2.97 -12.97 4.84
N LEU A 90 3.60 -11.83 5.16
CA LEU A 90 4.82 -11.37 4.48
C LEU A 90 5.99 -12.34 4.75
N THR A 91 6.17 -12.75 6.01
CA THR A 91 7.19 -13.74 6.40
C THR A 91 6.96 -15.08 5.70
N GLU A 92 5.72 -15.57 5.65
CA GLU A 92 5.36 -16.81 4.96
C GLU A 92 5.77 -16.77 3.48
N ALA A 93 5.42 -15.70 2.77
CA ALA A 93 5.80 -15.53 1.36
C ALA A 93 7.33 -15.45 1.20
N ALA A 94 8.01 -14.74 2.08
CA ALA A 94 9.47 -14.60 2.08
C ALA A 94 10.18 -15.95 2.25
N VAL A 95 9.74 -16.79 3.19
CA VAL A 95 10.33 -18.12 3.46
C VAL A 95 9.98 -19.13 2.38
N LYS A 96 8.76 -19.05 1.79
CA LYS A 96 8.37 -19.88 0.63
C LYS A 96 9.19 -19.55 -0.63
N HIS A 97 9.49 -18.27 -0.83
CA HIS A 97 10.29 -17.83 -1.97
C HIS A 97 11.75 -18.30 -1.87
N GLU A 98 12.34 -18.18 -0.68
CA GLU A 98 13.69 -18.62 -0.38
C GLU A 98 13.77 -19.00 1.10
N LYS A 99 14.29 -20.22 1.39
CA LYS A 99 14.46 -20.67 2.78
C LYS A 99 15.39 -19.72 3.56
N ARG A 100 14.90 -19.17 4.66
CA ARG A 100 15.60 -18.19 5.48
C ARG A 100 15.10 -18.21 6.93
N ASP A 101 15.95 -17.78 7.85
CA ASP A 101 15.54 -17.55 9.23
C ASP A 101 14.77 -16.21 9.29
N PHE A 102 13.68 -16.22 10.04
CA PHE A 102 12.83 -15.05 10.23
C PHE A 102 12.87 -14.56 11.69
N PHE A 103 12.56 -13.29 11.83
CA PHE A 103 12.28 -12.64 13.09
C PHE A 103 11.00 -11.82 12.90
N MET A 104 9.94 -12.08 13.65
CA MET A 104 8.66 -11.37 13.58
C MET A 104 8.44 -10.53 14.83
N GLN A 105 7.96 -9.31 14.67
CA GLN A 105 7.49 -8.44 15.75
C GLN A 105 6.02 -8.06 15.51
N GLU A 106 5.18 -8.33 16.50
CA GLU A 106 3.76 -8.01 16.45
C GLU A 106 3.30 -7.45 17.81
N PHE A 107 2.48 -6.42 17.78
CA PHE A 107 1.94 -5.77 18.98
C PHE A 107 0.73 -6.47 19.57
N SER A 108 -0.09 -7.08 18.74
CA SER A 108 -1.38 -7.66 19.13
C SER A 108 -1.21 -9.05 19.73
N THR A 109 -1.43 -9.19 21.04
CA THR A 109 -1.49 -10.48 21.74
C THR A 109 -2.51 -11.44 21.11
N ARG A 110 -3.53 -10.94 20.45
CA ARG A 110 -4.56 -11.74 19.78
C ARG A 110 -4.12 -12.26 18.41
N THR A 111 -3.19 -11.59 17.77
CA THR A 111 -2.70 -11.92 16.42
C THR A 111 -1.50 -12.87 16.47
N ILE A 112 -0.65 -12.72 17.48
CA ILE A 112 0.56 -13.53 17.68
C ILE A 112 0.30 -15.05 17.62
N PRO A 113 -0.74 -15.62 18.29
CA PRO A 113 -1.00 -17.05 18.19
C PRO A 113 -1.23 -17.56 16.77
N PHE A 114 -1.84 -16.72 15.92
CA PHE A 114 -2.05 -17.07 14.50
C PHE A 114 -0.75 -17.00 13.70
N ALA A 115 0.14 -16.02 13.99
CA ALA A 115 1.46 -15.97 13.37
C ALA A 115 2.32 -17.19 13.73
N LEU A 116 2.31 -17.59 15.02
CA LEU A 116 2.99 -18.78 15.49
C LEU A 116 2.40 -20.06 14.88
N LEU A 117 1.07 -20.17 14.80
CA LEU A 117 0.40 -21.31 14.18
C LEU A 117 0.71 -21.40 12.69
N ASN A 118 0.71 -20.27 11.98
CA ASN A 118 1.10 -20.21 10.57
C ASN A 118 2.54 -20.70 10.37
N ALA A 119 3.49 -20.19 11.16
CA ALA A 119 4.87 -20.63 11.11
C ALA A 119 5.02 -22.14 11.47
N ALA A 120 4.24 -22.63 12.45
CA ALA A 120 4.27 -24.04 12.86
C ALA A 120 3.76 -24.99 11.77
N ILE A 121 2.62 -24.68 11.13
CA ILE A 121 2.05 -25.53 10.06
C ILE A 121 2.91 -25.51 8.79
N GLN A 122 3.61 -24.41 8.53
CA GLN A 122 4.55 -24.27 7.40
C GLN A 122 5.94 -24.87 7.70
N ASN A 123 6.15 -25.42 8.90
CA ASN A 123 7.42 -25.97 9.36
C ASN A 123 8.60 -25.00 9.20
N GLN A 124 8.38 -23.74 9.55
CA GLN A 124 9.37 -22.67 9.47
C GLN A 124 10.14 -22.53 10.79
N GLY A 125 11.32 -21.88 10.75
CA GLY A 125 12.17 -21.62 11.91
C GLY A 125 12.47 -20.14 12.10
N GLY A 126 12.39 -19.66 13.34
CA GLY A 126 12.69 -18.28 13.68
C GLY A 126 12.18 -17.85 15.05
N VAL A 127 12.05 -16.56 15.24
CA VAL A 127 11.63 -15.93 16.50
C VAL A 127 10.41 -15.06 16.27
N VAL A 128 9.48 -15.08 17.23
CA VAL A 128 8.31 -14.17 17.26
C VAL A 128 8.33 -13.41 18.58
N GLN A 129 8.20 -12.09 18.52
CA GLN A 129 8.14 -11.22 19.69
C GLN A 129 6.80 -10.48 19.78
N GLU A 130 6.26 -10.42 20.99
CA GLU A 130 5.24 -9.43 21.36
C GLU A 130 5.97 -8.11 21.60
N ALA A 131 5.86 -7.17 20.64
CA ALA A 131 6.67 -5.96 20.62
C ALA A 131 5.91 -4.72 20.15
N ASP A 132 6.17 -3.59 20.83
CA ASP A 132 5.84 -2.26 20.30
C ASP A 132 7.03 -1.76 19.48
N CYS A 133 6.92 -1.90 18.15
CA CYS A 133 7.99 -1.52 17.23
C CYS A 133 8.31 -0.01 17.27
N LEU A 134 7.36 0.85 17.63
CA LEU A 134 7.59 2.30 17.72
C LEU A 134 8.38 2.66 18.99
N ARG A 135 8.10 1.98 20.10
CA ARG A 135 8.81 2.20 21.38
C ARG A 135 10.05 1.34 21.53
N GLY A 136 10.20 0.32 20.69
CA GLY A 136 11.29 -0.63 20.79
C GLY A 136 11.23 -1.50 22.07
N THR A 137 10.00 -1.73 22.59
CA THR A 137 9.80 -2.54 23.80
C THR A 137 9.27 -3.92 23.45
N VAL A 138 9.76 -4.94 24.16
CA VAL A 138 9.37 -6.34 23.97
C VAL A 138 8.80 -6.87 25.28
N ALA A 139 7.64 -7.51 25.22
CA ALA A 139 6.97 -8.08 26.38
C ALA A 139 7.22 -9.59 26.53
N LYS A 140 7.21 -10.33 25.38
CA LYS A 140 7.39 -11.79 25.34
C LYS A 140 8.10 -12.20 24.06
N GLN A 141 8.66 -13.42 24.09
CA GLN A 141 9.33 -14.03 22.95
C GLN A 141 9.06 -15.52 22.87
N TRP A 142 8.92 -16.02 21.66
CA TRP A 142 8.79 -17.42 21.34
C TRP A 142 9.79 -17.82 20.25
N GLU A 143 10.41 -18.96 20.44
CA GLU A 143 11.23 -19.62 19.44
C GLU A 143 10.39 -20.66 18.70
N VAL A 144 10.47 -20.63 17.38
CA VAL A 144 9.83 -21.59 16.46
C VAL A 144 10.92 -22.44 15.84
N THR A 145 10.92 -23.73 16.16
CA THR A 145 11.98 -24.66 15.71
C THR A 145 11.37 -25.72 14.78
N PRO A 146 11.86 -25.84 13.52
CA PRO A 146 11.38 -26.83 12.57
C PRO A 146 11.49 -28.27 13.12
N GLY A 147 10.45 -29.06 12.90
CA GLY A 147 10.40 -30.47 13.25
C GLY A 147 10.30 -31.37 12.01
N GLU A 148 9.84 -32.61 12.20
CA GLU A 148 9.67 -33.56 11.11
C GLU A 148 8.57 -33.15 10.12
N ARG A 149 7.43 -32.67 10.63
CA ARG A 149 6.28 -32.22 9.85
C ARG A 149 5.85 -30.77 10.20
N PHE A 150 5.89 -30.43 11.48
CA PHE A 150 5.46 -29.15 12.00
C PHE A 150 6.53 -28.61 12.96
N SER A 151 6.67 -27.29 13.06
CA SER A 151 7.56 -26.69 14.02
C SER A 151 7.01 -26.80 15.45
N SER A 152 7.91 -26.86 16.41
CA SER A 152 7.62 -26.64 17.84
C SER A 152 7.70 -25.18 18.18
N VAL A 153 6.91 -24.76 19.18
CA VAL A 153 6.89 -23.38 19.70
C VAL A 153 7.17 -23.42 21.19
N VAL A 154 8.15 -22.63 21.63
CA VAL A 154 8.56 -22.54 23.04
C VAL A 154 8.70 -21.08 23.42
N GLU A 155 8.13 -20.68 24.58
CA GLU A 155 8.39 -19.35 25.15
C GLU A 155 9.82 -19.30 25.70
N THR A 156 10.57 -18.24 25.37
CA THR A 156 11.99 -18.10 25.71
C THR A 156 12.27 -16.73 26.33
N ASP A 157 13.46 -16.57 26.90
CA ASP A 157 13.94 -15.28 27.34
C ASP A 157 14.06 -14.32 26.18
N ILE A 158 13.77 -13.03 26.44
CA ILE A 158 13.79 -11.98 25.44
C ILE A 158 15.24 -11.71 25.01
N SER A 159 15.48 -11.78 23.72
CA SER A 159 16.73 -11.34 23.07
C SER A 159 16.52 -10.04 22.30
N GLU A 160 17.56 -9.22 22.21
CA GLU A 160 17.52 -8.05 21.35
C GLU A 160 17.41 -8.46 19.86
N ALA A 161 16.52 -7.82 19.15
CA ALA A 161 16.48 -7.94 17.70
C ALA A 161 17.76 -7.32 17.11
N GLY A 162 18.58 -8.14 16.48
CA GLY A 162 19.84 -7.72 15.88
C GLY A 162 19.64 -6.90 14.60
N LYS A 163 20.58 -7.07 13.66
CA LYS A 163 20.47 -6.50 12.32
C LYS A 163 20.21 -7.59 11.27
N PHE A 164 19.42 -7.26 10.28
CA PHE A 164 18.91 -8.19 9.27
C PHE A 164 19.31 -7.77 7.86
N ASP A 165 19.39 -8.74 6.96
CA ASP A 165 19.62 -8.51 5.53
C ASP A 165 18.40 -7.87 4.88
N ASN A 166 17.19 -8.21 5.37
CA ASN A 166 15.93 -7.63 4.96
C ASN A 166 15.11 -7.20 6.16
N VAL A 167 14.51 -6.01 6.07
CA VAL A 167 13.46 -5.55 6.97
C VAL A 167 12.22 -5.30 6.16
N ILE A 168 11.14 -6.01 6.46
CA ILE A 168 9.86 -5.88 5.77
C ILE A 168 8.80 -5.40 6.74
N MET A 169 7.81 -4.64 6.24
CA MET A 169 6.73 -4.17 7.08
C MET A 169 5.50 -3.73 6.27
N ASN A 170 4.33 -3.98 6.84
CA ASN A 170 3.07 -3.34 6.49
C ASN A 170 2.45 -2.75 7.77
N PRO A 171 2.92 -1.57 8.22
CA PRO A 171 2.50 -0.99 9.49
C PRO A 171 1.06 -0.46 9.41
N PRO A 172 0.38 -0.25 10.55
CA PRO A 172 -0.92 0.39 10.58
C PRO A 172 -0.84 1.85 10.09
N TYR A 173 -1.60 2.17 9.03
CA TYR A 173 -1.50 3.45 8.33
C TYR A 173 -2.01 4.62 9.18
N SER A 174 -1.24 5.70 9.18
CA SER A 174 -1.58 6.97 9.84
C SER A 174 -2.01 6.80 11.30
N MET A 175 -1.34 5.91 12.03
CA MET A 175 -1.56 5.71 13.46
C MET A 175 -0.99 6.90 14.24
N ALA A 176 -1.66 7.32 15.32
CA ALA A 176 -1.15 8.33 16.23
C ALA A 176 -0.04 7.76 17.13
N PHE A 177 1.03 8.53 17.31
CA PHE A 177 2.14 8.20 18.19
C PHE A 177 2.63 9.49 18.89
N PRO A 178 2.15 9.80 20.11
CA PRO A 178 2.46 11.06 20.80
C PRO A 178 3.92 11.17 21.28
N ASP A 179 4.59 10.04 21.53
CA ASP A 179 5.92 9.97 22.15
C ASP A 179 7.09 10.18 21.15
N THR A 180 6.85 10.94 20.08
CA THR A 180 7.78 11.08 18.95
C THR A 180 9.15 11.67 19.31
N LYS A 181 9.20 12.53 20.34
CA LYS A 181 10.45 13.20 20.75
C LYS A 181 11.44 12.24 21.39
N GLU A 182 10.96 11.23 22.11
CA GLU A 182 11.77 10.22 22.78
C GLU A 182 12.35 9.20 21.80
N HIS A 183 11.71 9.11 20.61
CA HIS A 183 12.06 8.15 19.55
C HIS A 183 12.46 8.85 18.24
N ALA A 184 13.20 9.97 18.36
CA ALA A 184 13.70 10.70 17.21
C ALA A 184 14.81 9.91 16.49
N PHE A 185 14.78 9.89 15.16
CA PHE A 185 15.83 9.32 14.32
C PHE A 185 16.67 10.46 13.70
N SER A 186 17.97 10.46 13.95
CA SER A 186 18.87 11.52 13.46
C SER A 186 18.38 12.95 13.76
N GLY A 187 17.74 13.14 14.93
CA GLY A 187 17.14 14.41 15.33
C GLY A 187 15.79 14.76 14.68
N ILE A 188 15.26 13.88 13.85
CA ILE A 188 13.97 14.06 13.19
C ILE A 188 12.91 13.23 13.92
N CYS A 189 11.77 13.85 14.25
CA CYS A 189 10.62 13.17 14.86
C CYS A 189 9.54 12.94 13.82
N CYS A 190 8.89 11.77 13.82
CA CYS A 190 7.68 11.62 13.03
C CYS A 190 6.55 12.48 13.60
N PRO A 191 5.54 12.88 12.79
CA PRO A 191 4.40 13.61 13.32
C PRO A 191 3.62 12.79 14.36
N ALA A 192 3.25 13.38 15.50
CA ALA A 192 2.49 12.70 16.55
C ALA A 192 1.14 12.12 16.07
N SER A 193 0.58 12.68 15.01
CA SER A 193 -0.69 12.20 14.41
C SER A 193 -0.52 11.10 13.36
N LYS A 194 0.72 10.83 12.90
CA LYS A 194 1.00 9.90 11.78
C LYS A 194 2.39 9.28 11.93
N ALA A 195 2.40 8.06 12.45
CA ALA A 195 3.64 7.34 12.75
C ALA A 195 4.25 6.59 11.54
N ASP A 196 3.74 6.78 10.32
CA ASP A 196 4.18 6.02 9.14
C ASP A 196 5.72 6.01 9.03
N PHE A 197 6.38 7.16 9.11
CA PHE A 197 7.84 7.23 9.12
C PHE A 197 8.50 6.76 10.42
N GLY A 198 7.79 6.74 11.54
CA GLY A 198 8.31 6.18 12.80
C GLY A 198 8.69 4.70 12.64
N PHE A 199 7.84 3.92 11.98
CA PHE A 199 8.14 2.51 11.67
C PHE A 199 9.33 2.38 10.72
N VAL A 200 9.44 3.23 9.70
CA VAL A 200 10.58 3.23 8.77
C VAL A 200 11.89 3.56 9.50
N MET A 201 11.86 4.54 10.41
CA MET A 201 13.01 4.91 11.23
C MET A 201 13.51 3.73 12.09
N GLN A 202 12.60 3.04 12.75
CA GLN A 202 12.92 1.84 13.53
C GLN A 202 13.44 0.71 12.64
N GLY A 203 12.81 0.49 11.48
CA GLY A 203 13.30 -0.52 10.53
C GLY A 203 14.73 -0.25 10.03
N LEU A 204 15.09 1.00 9.79
CA LEU A 204 16.47 1.39 9.41
C LEU A 204 17.49 1.09 10.51
N ALA A 205 17.09 1.19 11.78
CA ALA A 205 17.96 0.83 12.89
C ALA A 205 18.33 -0.65 12.91
N HIS A 206 17.45 -1.52 12.39
CA HIS A 206 17.66 -2.96 12.29
C HIS A 206 18.24 -3.42 10.94
N LEU A 207 18.55 -2.50 10.03
CA LEU A 207 19.07 -2.87 8.72
C LEU A 207 20.60 -3.01 8.73
N LYS A 208 21.11 -4.14 8.21
CA LYS A 208 22.55 -4.34 7.95
C LYS A 208 23.07 -3.40 6.86
N GLU A 209 24.37 -3.19 6.80
CA GLU A 209 25.03 -2.64 5.63
C GLU A 209 24.77 -3.54 4.42
N GLY A 210 24.38 -2.94 3.29
CA GLY A 210 23.98 -3.68 2.08
C GLY A 210 22.63 -4.39 2.18
N GLY A 211 21.91 -4.27 3.30
CA GLY A 211 20.57 -4.81 3.47
C GLY A 211 19.51 -4.00 2.73
N ARG A 212 18.28 -4.51 2.70
CA ARG A 212 17.10 -3.88 2.07
C ARG A 212 15.93 -3.77 3.03
N LEU A 213 15.38 -2.56 3.16
CA LEU A 213 14.12 -2.33 3.83
C LEU A 213 13.01 -2.17 2.78
N ILE A 214 11.90 -2.86 2.98
CA ILE A 214 10.72 -2.80 2.11
C ILE A 214 9.50 -2.50 2.97
N ALA A 215 8.94 -1.30 2.83
CA ALA A 215 7.76 -0.86 3.57
C ALA A 215 6.58 -0.62 2.64
N ILE A 216 5.40 -1.09 3.02
CA ILE A 216 4.14 -0.80 2.33
C ILE A 216 3.51 0.38 3.05
N LEU A 217 3.32 1.51 2.36
CA LEU A 217 2.93 2.77 2.98
C LEU A 217 1.85 3.49 2.15
N PRO A 218 1.02 4.36 2.77
CA PRO A 218 0.04 5.16 2.05
C PRO A 218 0.71 6.29 1.27
N HIS A 219 0.21 6.61 0.07
CA HIS A 219 0.78 7.63 -0.83
C HIS A 219 1.03 8.98 -0.17
N GLY A 220 0.24 9.36 0.84
CA GLY A 220 0.43 10.61 1.57
C GLY A 220 1.84 10.82 2.11
N VAL A 221 2.55 9.76 2.48
CA VAL A 221 3.94 9.78 2.96
C VAL A 221 4.90 10.40 1.93
N LEU A 222 4.59 10.28 0.64
CA LEU A 222 5.44 10.77 -0.46
C LEU A 222 5.47 12.30 -0.56
N PHE A 223 4.45 13.01 -0.07
CA PHE A 223 4.31 14.45 -0.32
C PHE A 223 3.86 15.31 0.84
N ARG A 224 3.44 14.72 1.98
CA ARG A 224 3.07 15.52 3.17
C ARG A 224 4.26 16.38 3.63
N GLY A 225 3.97 17.58 4.15
CA GLY A 225 4.94 18.57 4.62
C GLY A 225 5.52 18.32 6.01
N ASN A 226 6.12 19.33 6.61
CA ASN A 226 6.70 19.35 7.95
C ASN A 226 7.77 18.27 8.16
N SER A 227 7.83 17.64 9.32
CA SER A 227 8.84 16.63 9.67
C SER A 227 8.88 15.41 8.71
N GLU A 228 7.77 15.07 8.03
CA GLU A 228 7.80 14.03 7.00
C GLU A 228 8.62 14.49 5.76
N LYS A 229 8.58 15.77 5.40
CA LYS A 229 9.45 16.34 4.37
C LYS A 229 10.91 16.32 4.81
N ASP A 230 11.19 16.71 6.07
CA ASP A 230 12.56 16.70 6.61
C ASP A 230 13.15 15.28 6.60
N PHE A 231 12.32 14.28 6.91
CA PHE A 231 12.77 12.89 6.84
C PHE A 231 13.00 12.41 5.41
N ARG A 232 12.13 12.75 4.44
CA ARG A 232 12.39 12.47 3.00
C ARG A 232 13.68 13.13 2.53
N LYS A 233 13.89 14.40 2.90
CA LYS A 233 15.14 15.12 2.61
C LYS A 233 16.34 14.36 3.15
N TYR A 234 16.31 13.96 4.43
CA TYR A 234 17.36 13.16 5.03
C TYR A 234 17.62 11.86 4.26
N LEU A 235 16.58 11.09 3.94
CA LEU A 235 16.72 9.83 3.19
C LEU A 235 17.37 10.04 1.81
N ILE A 236 17.02 11.11 1.10
CA ILE A 236 17.56 11.46 -0.22
C ILE A 236 19.05 11.87 -0.08
N GLU A 237 19.36 12.78 0.84
CA GLU A 237 20.72 13.28 1.06
C GLU A 237 21.69 12.19 1.55
N GLN A 238 21.20 11.20 2.29
CA GLN A 238 21.97 10.04 2.71
C GLN A 238 22.04 8.91 1.66
N GLY A 239 21.40 9.08 0.50
CA GLY A 239 21.39 8.07 -0.55
C GLY A 239 20.77 6.75 -0.08
N LEU A 240 19.62 6.82 0.59
CA LEU A 240 18.95 5.65 1.17
C LEU A 240 17.79 5.15 0.32
N ILE A 241 17.22 5.96 -0.59
CA ILE A 241 16.04 5.56 -1.35
C ILE A 241 16.48 4.83 -2.62
N SER A 242 16.20 3.54 -2.68
CA SER A 242 16.46 2.70 -3.86
C SER A 242 15.28 2.68 -4.83
N GLY A 243 14.03 2.65 -4.32
CA GLY A 243 12.86 2.59 -5.17
C GLY A 243 11.57 3.08 -4.52
N VAL A 244 10.67 3.60 -5.37
CA VAL A 244 9.30 3.99 -5.03
C VAL A 244 8.38 3.35 -6.06
N ILE A 245 7.56 2.37 -5.66
CA ILE A 245 6.71 1.59 -6.56
C ILE A 245 5.25 1.87 -6.21
N GLY A 246 4.54 2.60 -7.07
CA GLY A 246 3.10 2.84 -6.94
C GLY A 246 2.31 1.58 -7.28
N LEU A 247 1.40 1.19 -6.40
CA LEU A 247 0.57 0.01 -6.56
C LEU A 247 -0.85 0.37 -7.06
N PRO A 248 -1.56 -0.57 -7.65
CA PRO A 248 -2.96 -0.40 -8.01
C PRO A 248 -3.86 -0.06 -6.81
N ASP A 249 -4.91 0.70 -7.08
CA ASP A 249 -5.95 0.96 -6.09
C ASP A 249 -6.71 -0.32 -5.72
N LYS A 250 -7.35 -0.32 -4.54
CA LYS A 250 -8.25 -1.39 -4.10
C LYS A 250 -7.62 -2.79 -4.07
N LEU A 251 -6.32 -2.91 -3.81
CA LEU A 251 -5.66 -4.19 -3.55
C LEU A 251 -5.98 -4.72 -2.16
N PHE A 252 -6.24 -3.85 -1.18
CA PHE A 252 -6.64 -4.23 0.17
C PHE A 252 -8.15 -4.33 0.29
N LEU A 253 -8.64 -5.32 1.03
CA LEU A 253 -10.07 -5.62 1.13
C LEU A 253 -10.86 -4.51 1.85
N ASN A 254 -10.27 -3.90 2.87
CA ASN A 254 -10.97 -3.00 3.79
C ASN A 254 -10.57 -1.51 3.64
N THR A 255 -9.60 -1.21 2.80
CA THR A 255 -9.19 0.17 2.52
C THR A 255 -9.08 0.45 1.04
N GLY A 256 -9.64 1.58 0.60
CA GLY A 256 -9.42 2.12 -0.74
C GLY A 256 -8.23 3.08 -0.82
N ILE A 257 -7.43 3.17 0.27
CA ILE A 257 -6.27 4.08 0.32
C ILE A 257 -5.21 3.57 -0.67
N PRO A 258 -4.78 4.39 -1.64
CA PRO A 258 -3.69 4.02 -2.53
C PRO A 258 -2.39 3.88 -1.73
N VAL A 259 -1.68 2.79 -1.99
CA VAL A 259 -0.42 2.46 -1.30
C VAL A 259 0.72 2.32 -2.30
N PHE A 260 1.93 2.40 -1.78
CA PHE A 260 3.15 2.20 -2.54
C PHE A 260 4.14 1.35 -1.74
N ILE A 261 5.07 0.71 -2.45
CA ILE A 261 6.22 0.04 -1.83
C ILE A 261 7.39 1.01 -1.79
N PHE A 262 7.92 1.22 -0.60
CA PHE A 262 9.11 2.03 -0.36
C PHE A 262 10.31 1.12 -0.14
N ILE A 263 11.33 1.23 -0.98
CA ILE A 263 12.53 0.41 -0.91
C ILE A 263 13.72 1.27 -0.51
N LEU A 264 14.30 0.96 0.64
CA LEU A 264 15.47 1.64 1.16
C LEU A 264 16.67 0.71 1.18
N GLU A 265 17.81 1.22 0.73
CA GLU A 265 19.11 0.55 0.73
C GLU A 265 20.21 1.59 0.95
N LYS A 266 21.19 1.29 1.78
CA LYS A 266 22.32 2.20 1.97
C LYS A 266 23.21 2.27 0.73
N GLY A 267 23.61 3.48 0.36
CA GLY A 267 24.48 3.72 -0.79
C GLY A 267 23.78 3.76 -2.16
N SER A 268 22.46 3.95 -2.17
CA SER A 268 21.70 4.19 -3.41
C SER A 268 22.08 5.52 -4.03
N LYS A 269 22.55 5.51 -5.29
CA LYS A 269 22.91 6.74 -6.01
C LYS A 269 21.66 7.44 -6.55
N ASP A 270 20.79 6.67 -7.21
CA ASP A 270 19.58 7.16 -7.85
C ASP A 270 18.37 6.34 -7.37
N THR A 271 17.21 6.97 -7.38
CA THR A 271 15.94 6.35 -7.00
C THR A 271 15.16 5.94 -8.25
N LEU A 272 14.72 4.68 -8.30
CA LEU A 272 13.84 4.23 -9.37
C LEU A 272 12.38 4.41 -8.95
N PHE A 273 11.64 5.23 -9.69
CA PHE A 273 10.20 5.36 -9.57
C PHE A 273 9.52 4.41 -10.57
N ILE A 274 8.54 3.64 -10.11
CA ILE A 274 7.74 2.74 -10.94
C ILE A 274 6.28 3.07 -10.71
N ASP A 275 5.51 3.27 -11.78
CA ASP A 275 4.05 3.39 -11.71
C ASP A 275 3.40 2.09 -12.20
N ALA A 276 3.08 1.22 -11.25
CA ALA A 276 2.33 -0.01 -11.50
C ALA A 276 0.82 0.15 -11.23
N SER A 277 0.31 1.38 -11.13
CA SER A 277 -1.10 1.65 -10.79
C SER A 277 -2.11 1.04 -11.75
N LYS A 278 -1.68 0.70 -12.98
CA LYS A 278 -2.50 0.05 -14.02
C LYS A 278 -2.25 -1.46 -14.15
N ASP A 279 -1.33 -2.01 -13.37
CA ASP A 279 -0.93 -3.42 -13.44
C ASP A 279 -1.84 -4.28 -12.54
N PHE A 280 -3.10 -4.44 -12.92
CA PHE A 280 -4.05 -5.25 -12.17
C PHE A 280 -5.15 -5.87 -13.04
N LYS A 281 -5.72 -6.96 -12.53
CA LYS A 281 -6.99 -7.50 -12.96
C LYS A 281 -8.08 -6.96 -12.05
N LYS A 282 -9.09 -6.33 -12.66
CA LYS A 282 -10.23 -5.79 -11.91
C LYS A 282 -11.05 -6.92 -11.29
N GLY A 283 -11.23 -6.88 -9.97
CA GLY A 283 -12.11 -7.79 -9.24
C GLY A 283 -13.41 -7.11 -8.81
N THR A 284 -14.34 -7.90 -8.26
CA THR A 284 -15.64 -7.38 -7.80
C THR A 284 -15.52 -6.62 -6.48
N LYS A 285 -14.73 -7.13 -5.53
CA LYS A 285 -14.53 -6.52 -4.20
C LYS A 285 -13.17 -5.86 -4.07
N GLN A 286 -12.14 -6.45 -4.65
CA GLN A 286 -10.78 -5.96 -4.68
C GLN A 286 -10.12 -6.27 -6.01
N ASN A 287 -9.12 -5.48 -6.38
CA ASN A 287 -8.25 -5.73 -7.53
C ASN A 287 -7.17 -6.75 -7.15
N ASP A 288 -6.55 -7.37 -8.15
CA ASP A 288 -5.48 -8.33 -7.94
C ASP A 288 -4.35 -8.12 -8.96
N MET A 289 -3.09 -8.27 -8.53
CA MET A 289 -1.95 -8.26 -9.42
C MET A 289 -1.64 -9.69 -9.86
N LEU A 290 -1.79 -9.95 -11.15
CA LEU A 290 -1.44 -11.24 -11.72
C LEU A 290 0.08 -11.45 -11.74
N PRO A 291 0.58 -12.70 -11.87
CA PRO A 291 2.02 -12.98 -11.92
C PRO A 291 2.78 -12.15 -12.97
N GLU A 292 2.21 -11.93 -14.14
CA GLU A 292 2.82 -11.09 -15.19
C GLU A 292 2.99 -9.63 -14.78
N HIS A 293 2.07 -9.08 -13.98
CA HIS A 293 2.17 -7.73 -13.44
C HIS A 293 3.33 -7.64 -12.43
N ILE A 294 3.42 -8.62 -11.55
CA ILE A 294 4.50 -8.73 -10.55
C ILE A 294 5.86 -8.85 -11.25
N GLU A 295 5.98 -9.74 -12.24
CA GLU A 295 7.23 -9.91 -12.98
C GLU A 295 7.65 -8.66 -13.75
N ARG A 296 6.69 -7.88 -14.27
CA ARG A 296 6.96 -6.59 -14.91
C ARG A 296 7.60 -5.59 -13.93
N VAL A 297 7.04 -5.46 -12.72
CA VAL A 297 7.59 -4.61 -11.65
C VAL A 297 9.00 -5.07 -11.29
N ILE A 298 9.20 -6.37 -11.07
CA ILE A 298 10.50 -6.96 -10.73
C ILE A 298 11.53 -6.72 -11.83
N ALA A 299 11.15 -6.92 -13.09
CA ALA A 299 12.03 -6.69 -14.24
C ALA A 299 12.45 -5.21 -14.33
N ALA A 300 11.52 -4.28 -14.17
CA ALA A 300 11.84 -2.85 -14.15
C ALA A 300 12.76 -2.49 -12.98
N PHE A 301 12.47 -2.99 -11.77
CA PHE A 301 13.28 -2.74 -10.59
C PHE A 301 14.72 -3.28 -10.73
N ARG A 302 14.88 -4.48 -11.27
CA ARG A 302 16.20 -5.10 -11.52
C ARG A 302 16.98 -4.41 -12.63
N ALA A 303 16.29 -3.92 -13.65
CA ALA A 303 16.93 -3.24 -14.79
C ALA A 303 17.55 -1.89 -14.39
N ARG A 304 17.08 -1.23 -13.32
CA ARG A 304 17.59 0.05 -12.81
C ARG A 304 17.74 1.12 -13.92
N LYS A 305 16.72 1.24 -14.78
CA LYS A 305 16.71 2.22 -15.89
C LYS A 305 15.28 2.69 -16.17
N SER A 306 15.17 3.85 -16.83
CA SER A 306 13.87 4.37 -17.25
C SER A 306 13.22 3.48 -18.32
N TRP A 307 11.92 3.26 -18.18
CA TRP A 307 11.03 2.61 -19.16
C TRP A 307 9.92 3.58 -19.51
N GLU A 308 9.70 3.80 -20.79
CA GLU A 308 8.68 4.75 -21.25
C GLU A 308 7.33 4.51 -20.58
N ARG A 309 6.77 5.56 -19.99
CA ARG A 309 5.45 5.58 -19.32
C ARG A 309 5.27 4.57 -18.20
N TYR A 310 6.35 4.06 -17.62
CA TYR A 310 6.27 3.04 -16.58
C TYR A 310 7.26 3.25 -15.44
N ALA A 311 8.50 3.57 -15.74
CA ALA A 311 9.53 3.75 -14.73
C ALA A 311 10.51 4.87 -15.10
N GLU A 312 11.01 5.60 -14.08
CA GLU A 312 12.01 6.66 -14.26
C GLU A 312 13.10 6.55 -13.20
N LEU A 313 14.36 6.58 -13.65
CA LEU A 313 15.51 6.63 -12.76
C LEU A 313 15.86 8.10 -12.48
N VAL A 314 15.75 8.51 -11.21
CA VAL A 314 15.78 9.90 -10.79
C VAL A 314 16.95 10.17 -9.87
N THR A 315 17.72 11.21 -10.15
CA THR A 315 18.85 11.66 -9.32
C THR A 315 18.38 12.39 -8.06
N PRO A 316 19.19 12.42 -6.98
CA PRO A 316 18.92 13.22 -5.79
C PRO A 316 18.68 14.71 -6.08
N ASP A 317 19.43 15.30 -7.02
CA ASP A 317 19.29 16.71 -7.41
C ASP A 317 17.89 16.99 -7.98
N LYS A 318 17.39 16.13 -8.87
CA LYS A 318 16.03 16.27 -9.42
C LYS A 318 14.95 16.13 -8.37
N MET A 319 15.16 15.28 -7.34
CA MET A 319 14.23 15.17 -6.21
C MET A 319 14.29 16.44 -5.32
N ALA A 320 15.45 17.02 -5.12
CA ALA A 320 15.61 18.28 -4.40
C ALA A 320 14.95 19.46 -5.14
N GLU A 321 15.11 19.57 -6.47
CA GLU A 321 14.41 20.54 -7.32
C GLU A 321 12.87 20.44 -7.20
N ASN A 322 12.34 19.23 -6.98
CA ASN A 322 10.94 18.96 -6.71
C ASN A 322 10.55 19.12 -5.23
N ASP A 323 11.34 19.85 -4.44
CA ASP A 323 11.07 20.12 -3.02
C ASP A 323 10.98 18.85 -2.17
N TYR A 324 11.79 17.85 -2.47
CA TYR A 324 11.80 16.53 -1.82
C TYR A 324 10.43 15.81 -1.83
N ASN A 325 9.60 16.15 -2.80
CA ASN A 325 8.31 15.52 -3.04
C ASN A 325 8.52 14.28 -3.90
N LEU A 326 8.16 13.11 -3.38
CA LEU A 326 8.35 11.81 -4.04
C LEU A 326 7.07 11.30 -4.74
N ASN A 327 6.08 12.18 -4.99
CA ASN A 327 4.86 11.76 -5.68
C ASN A 327 5.16 11.26 -7.09
N ILE A 328 4.82 10.02 -7.38
CA ILE A 328 5.22 9.27 -8.58
C ILE A 328 4.90 10.00 -9.90
N PRO A 329 3.69 10.60 -10.09
CA PRO A 329 3.38 11.33 -11.32
C PRO A 329 4.27 12.55 -11.62
N ARG A 330 5.09 13.00 -10.67
CA ARG A 330 6.08 14.07 -10.91
C ARG A 330 7.31 13.57 -11.67
N TYR A 331 7.51 12.26 -11.71
CA TYR A 331 8.69 11.62 -12.28
C TYR A 331 8.32 10.67 -13.43
N VAL A 332 7.24 9.92 -13.30
CA VAL A 332 6.77 8.98 -14.32
C VAL A 332 5.55 9.58 -15.01
N ASP A 333 5.72 10.03 -16.27
CA ASP A 333 4.61 10.49 -17.09
C ASP A 333 3.92 9.29 -17.76
N THR A 334 2.76 8.94 -17.26
CA THR A 334 1.92 7.88 -17.82
C THR A 334 0.87 8.38 -18.81
N HIS A 335 0.89 9.69 -19.15
CA HIS A 335 -0.06 10.28 -20.09
C HIS A 335 0.15 9.72 -21.50
N VAL A 336 -0.90 9.17 -22.05
CA VAL A 336 -0.96 8.81 -23.47
C VAL A 336 -1.70 9.95 -24.15
N PRO A 337 -1.02 10.76 -24.99
CA PRO A 337 -1.71 11.80 -25.76
C PRO A 337 -2.82 11.14 -26.58
N GLU A 338 -4.03 11.62 -26.44
CA GLU A 338 -5.08 11.22 -27.36
C GLU A 338 -4.66 11.61 -28.78
N PRO A 339 -4.83 10.71 -29.75
CA PRO A 339 -4.58 11.09 -31.14
C PRO A 339 -5.47 12.30 -31.46
N LEU A 340 -4.82 13.38 -31.93
CA LEU A 340 -5.59 14.55 -32.36
C LEU A 340 -6.59 14.09 -33.40
N PRO A 341 -7.88 14.41 -33.24
CA PRO A 341 -8.87 14.10 -34.28
C PRO A 341 -8.46 14.77 -35.58
N ASP A 342 -8.78 14.12 -36.67
CA ASP A 342 -8.55 14.66 -38.02
C ASP A 342 -9.21 16.03 -38.15
N MET A 343 -8.52 16.94 -38.87
CA MET A 343 -9.00 18.32 -39.03
C MET A 343 -10.37 18.41 -39.67
N GLU A 344 -10.68 17.52 -40.63
CA GLU A 344 -12.03 17.49 -41.27
C GLU A 344 -13.10 17.10 -40.27
N THR A 345 -12.82 16.13 -39.39
CA THR A 345 -13.70 15.70 -38.31
C THR A 345 -13.97 16.85 -37.34
N LEU A 346 -12.91 17.56 -36.90
CA LEU A 346 -13.02 18.70 -35.99
C LEU A 346 -13.84 19.84 -36.61
N LEU A 347 -13.61 20.16 -37.89
CA LEU A 347 -14.35 21.20 -38.58
C LEU A 347 -15.82 20.85 -38.74
N LYS A 348 -16.13 19.56 -38.98
CA LYS A 348 -17.50 19.09 -39.04
C LYS A 348 -18.19 19.17 -37.68
N GLU A 349 -17.54 18.69 -36.62
CA GLU A 349 -18.09 18.79 -35.25
C GLU A 349 -18.33 20.26 -34.86
N LEU A 350 -17.38 21.15 -35.20
CA LEU A 350 -17.54 22.59 -34.96
C LEU A 350 -18.78 23.15 -35.69
N GLN A 351 -18.96 22.80 -36.97
CA GLN A 351 -20.13 23.22 -37.77
C GLN A 351 -21.43 22.69 -37.18
N ASP A 352 -21.43 21.42 -36.72
CA ASP A 352 -22.61 20.82 -36.10
C ASP A 352 -22.99 21.53 -34.79
N ILE A 353 -21.98 21.85 -33.93
CA ILE A 353 -22.17 22.61 -32.70
C ILE A 353 -22.66 24.04 -32.98
N GLU A 354 -22.11 24.72 -33.98
CA GLU A 354 -22.55 26.08 -34.39
C GLU A 354 -24.00 26.07 -34.91
N ALA A 355 -24.36 25.02 -35.63
CA ALA A 355 -25.73 24.86 -36.10
C ALA A 355 -26.71 24.60 -34.96
N GLU A 356 -26.35 23.78 -33.99
CA GLU A 356 -27.14 23.52 -32.79
C GLU A 356 -27.28 24.79 -31.93
N GLU A 357 -26.17 25.52 -31.70
CA GLU A 357 -26.18 26.80 -30.97
C GLU A 357 -27.13 27.82 -31.66
N ALA A 358 -27.07 27.93 -32.98
CA ALA A 358 -27.95 28.81 -33.74
C ALA A 358 -29.43 28.41 -33.59
N GLY A 359 -29.70 27.09 -33.56
CA GLY A 359 -31.03 26.53 -33.32
C GLY A 359 -31.57 26.93 -31.94
N VAL A 360 -30.79 26.70 -30.89
CA VAL A 360 -31.14 27.03 -29.49
C VAL A 360 -31.36 28.55 -29.34
N ARG A 361 -30.52 29.40 -29.93
CA ARG A 361 -30.65 30.85 -29.88
C ARG A 361 -31.96 31.31 -30.55
N LYS A 362 -32.31 30.71 -31.68
CA LYS A 362 -33.56 31.01 -32.39
C LYS A 362 -34.80 30.61 -31.60
N GLU A 363 -34.73 29.44 -30.94
CA GLU A 363 -35.80 28.97 -30.06
C GLU A 363 -35.97 29.90 -28.87
N LEU A 364 -34.87 30.27 -28.21
CA LEU A 364 -34.87 31.21 -27.08
C LEU A 364 -35.45 32.58 -27.49
N ALA A 365 -35.03 33.12 -28.62
CA ALA A 365 -35.59 34.36 -29.15
C ALA A 365 -37.10 34.24 -29.44
N GLY A 366 -37.55 33.06 -29.91
CA GLY A 366 -38.98 32.74 -30.08
C GLY A 366 -39.73 32.78 -28.74
N MET A 367 -39.24 32.06 -27.74
CA MET A 367 -39.82 32.02 -26.39
C MET A 367 -39.88 33.40 -25.75
N MET A 368 -38.84 34.25 -25.94
CA MET A 368 -38.80 35.61 -25.43
C MET A 368 -39.83 36.53 -26.08
N ARG A 369 -40.25 36.28 -27.33
CA ARG A 369 -41.31 37.06 -27.99
C ARG A 369 -42.69 36.83 -27.37
N ASP A 370 -42.90 35.68 -26.75
CA ASP A 370 -44.18 35.33 -26.12
C ASP A 370 -44.29 35.91 -24.68
N LEU A 371 -43.21 36.54 -24.15
CA LEU A 371 -43.26 37.19 -22.87
C LEU A 371 -44.11 38.45 -22.90
N CYS A 372 -44.88 38.65 -21.82
CA CYS A 372 -45.71 39.84 -21.59
C CYS A 372 -45.26 40.53 -20.31
N GLY A 373 -45.16 41.87 -20.33
CA GLY A 373 -44.73 42.66 -19.18
C GLY A 373 -44.95 44.15 -19.34
N GLY A 374 -44.47 44.98 -18.42
CA GLY A 374 -44.53 46.44 -18.53
C GLY A 374 -43.57 46.97 -19.59
N ASP A 375 -43.84 48.20 -20.09
CA ASP A 375 -43.08 48.79 -21.22
C ASP A 375 -41.56 48.80 -21.00
N LYS A 376 -41.08 49.00 -19.76
CA LYS A 376 -39.63 48.94 -19.43
C LYS A 376 -39.04 47.56 -19.56
N ASP A 377 -39.78 46.54 -19.13
CA ASP A 377 -39.30 45.15 -19.15
C ASP A 377 -39.31 44.64 -20.61
N MET A 378 -40.33 44.98 -21.38
CA MET A 378 -40.43 44.63 -22.78
C MET A 378 -39.34 45.28 -23.65
N ALA A 379 -38.87 46.48 -23.29
CA ALA A 379 -37.75 47.13 -23.98
C ALA A 379 -36.44 46.34 -23.76
N VAL A 380 -36.21 45.76 -22.57
CA VAL A 380 -35.05 44.93 -22.26
C VAL A 380 -35.16 43.60 -23.04
N VAL A 381 -36.32 42.97 -23.04
CA VAL A 381 -36.55 41.71 -23.78
C VAL A 381 -36.27 41.91 -25.27
N LYS A 382 -36.80 42.99 -25.89
CA LYS A 382 -36.56 43.31 -27.29
C LYS A 382 -35.08 43.46 -27.63
N LYS A 383 -34.33 44.17 -26.77
CA LYS A 383 -32.87 44.33 -26.94
C LYS A 383 -32.12 43.01 -26.87
N HIS A 384 -32.52 42.08 -25.99
CA HIS A 384 -31.90 40.75 -25.91
C HIS A 384 -32.23 39.88 -27.14
N ILE A 385 -33.45 39.95 -27.68
CA ILE A 385 -33.80 39.26 -28.93
C ILE A 385 -32.89 39.74 -30.05
N GLU A 386 -32.72 41.08 -30.19
CA GLU A 386 -31.84 41.66 -31.22
C GLU A 386 -30.39 41.16 -31.10
N ILE A 387 -29.85 41.00 -29.85
CA ILE A 387 -28.50 40.45 -29.61
C ILE A 387 -28.43 38.98 -30.04
N LEU A 388 -29.40 38.15 -29.64
CA LEU A 388 -29.44 36.73 -30.00
C LEU A 388 -29.50 36.50 -31.52
N GLU A 389 -30.21 37.38 -32.26
CA GLU A 389 -30.32 37.32 -33.70
C GLU A 389 -29.12 37.90 -34.45
N ALA A 390 -28.47 38.94 -33.92
CA ALA A 390 -27.29 39.58 -34.52
C ALA A 390 -26.03 38.74 -34.45
N ASP A 391 -25.78 38.05 -33.31
CA ASP A 391 -24.64 37.17 -33.14
C ASP A 391 -24.68 35.92 -34.04
N GLY A 392 -25.90 35.42 -34.35
CA GLY A 392 -26.10 34.33 -35.31
C GLY A 392 -25.71 34.68 -36.75
N GLN A 393 -25.79 35.97 -37.13
CA GLN A 393 -25.44 36.42 -38.50
C GLN A 393 -23.94 36.70 -38.66
N ARG A 394 -23.22 37.05 -37.62
CA ARG A 394 -21.76 37.35 -37.68
C ARG A 394 -20.86 36.13 -37.78
N ARG A 395 -21.26 34.98 -37.21
CA ARG A 395 -20.47 33.74 -37.22
C ARG A 395 -20.67 32.89 -38.48
N LEU A 396 -21.78 33.02 -39.17
CA LEU A 396 -22.03 32.34 -40.47
C LEU A 396 -21.28 32.98 -41.65
N ALA A 397 -20.51 34.06 -41.43
CA ALA A 397 -19.76 34.81 -42.44
C ALA A 397 -18.23 34.58 -42.38
N LEU A 398 -17.78 33.64 -41.56
CA LEU A 398 -16.40 33.14 -41.51
C LEU A 398 -16.33 31.70 -42.06
#